data_38891849ba4119b1806a981e066e2c01
#
_entry.id   38891849ba4119b1806a981e066e2c01
#
_cell.length_a   1.000
_cell.length_b   1.000
_cell.length_c   1.000
_cell.angle_alpha   90.00
_cell.angle_beta   90.00
_cell.angle_gamma   90.00
#
_symmetry.space_group_name_H-M   'P 1'
#
loop_
_entity.id
_entity.type
_entity.pdbx_description
1 polymer ?
#
loop_
_entity_poly.entity_id
_entity_poly.type
_entity_poly.pdbx_seq_one_letter_code
_entity_poly.pdbx_strand_id
1 'polypeptide(L)'
;MIGPKGFINRAALRDKICNQDSTKDRKQVFQSITYHATAFMRAIQKRKAFINNHPKKIELARKIIKMRPNAKIITFSNNVKMAESIGIGTVYTGKDSKKKGRITLEEFNNCDVGVINSCAKLNEGADIKGLSVAIILGLDSSETKSIQRRGRTIRKEGNKIAEIFNIVIDQTIETKWFANSHKTSSFITIDEDGLNDVLLGKTPKPYVKKIKDFTFRY
;
A
#
# COMPACT_ATOMS: atom_id res chain seq x y z
N MET A 1 13.67 21.41 -15.50
CA MET A 1 14.10 21.92 -14.18
C MET A 1 13.16 21.31 -13.12
N ILE A 2 13.68 20.38 -12.36
CA ILE A 2 12.95 19.70 -11.29
C ILE A 2 13.40 20.33 -9.99
N GLY A 3 12.49 20.91 -9.23
CA GLY A 3 12.79 21.46 -7.91
C GLY A 3 13.13 20.38 -6.89
N PRO A 4 13.61 20.74 -5.66
CA PRO A 4 14.12 19.79 -4.65
C PRO A 4 13.11 18.74 -4.19
N LYS A 5 11.81 18.89 -4.50
CA LYS A 5 10.73 17.90 -4.24
C LYS A 5 10.25 17.16 -5.49
N GLY A 6 10.99 17.18 -6.59
CA GLY A 6 10.62 16.54 -7.84
C GLY A 6 9.49 17.23 -8.63
N PHE A 7 9.12 18.45 -8.25
CA PHE A 7 8.11 19.23 -8.97
C PHE A 7 8.71 20.02 -10.11
N ILE A 8 8.06 20.03 -11.27
CA ILE A 8 8.46 20.84 -12.41
C ILE A 8 8.16 22.31 -12.09
N ASN A 9 9.19 23.14 -12.07
CA ASN A 9 9.02 24.59 -12.01
C ASN A 9 8.56 25.10 -13.39
N ARG A 10 7.23 25.22 -13.56
CA ARG A 10 6.59 25.59 -14.83
C ARG A 10 6.99 26.98 -15.31
N ALA A 11 7.19 27.93 -14.38
CA ALA A 11 7.58 29.29 -14.73
C ALA A 11 9.03 29.32 -15.27
N ALA A 12 9.97 28.66 -14.58
CA ALA A 12 11.35 28.58 -15.03
C ALA A 12 11.47 27.84 -16.38
N LEU A 13 10.66 26.80 -16.62
CA LEU A 13 10.64 26.10 -17.90
C LEU A 13 10.09 26.98 -19.02
N ARG A 14 9.01 27.73 -18.77
CA ARG A 14 8.47 28.72 -19.70
C ARG A 14 9.56 29.75 -20.08
N ASP A 15 10.24 30.33 -19.08
CA ASP A 15 11.24 31.35 -19.30
C ASP A 15 12.41 30.81 -20.13
N LYS A 16 12.85 29.59 -19.85
CA LYS A 16 13.88 28.92 -20.68
C LYS A 16 13.45 28.78 -22.14
N ILE A 17 12.21 28.33 -22.40
CA ILE A 17 11.70 28.14 -23.77
C ILE A 17 11.56 29.49 -24.49
N CYS A 18 11.03 30.51 -23.84
CA CYS A 18 10.83 31.81 -24.46
C CYS A 18 12.13 32.61 -24.63
N ASN A 19 13.16 32.33 -23.81
CA ASN A 19 14.48 32.93 -23.99
C ASN A 19 15.26 32.28 -25.14
N GLN A 20 14.95 31.01 -25.48
CA GLN A 20 15.53 30.32 -26.64
C GLN A 20 14.82 30.72 -27.97
N ASP A 21 13.57 31.13 -27.89
CA ASP A 21 12.76 31.52 -29.04
C ASP A 21 11.81 32.66 -28.64
N SER A 22 12.24 33.88 -28.94
CA SER A 22 11.50 35.12 -28.61
C SER A 22 10.19 35.31 -29.39
N THR A 23 9.94 34.50 -30.41
CA THR A 23 8.68 34.57 -31.19
C THR A 23 7.52 33.90 -30.46
N LYS A 24 7.82 33.08 -29.42
CA LYS A 24 6.82 32.32 -28.65
C LYS A 24 6.07 33.19 -27.64
N ASP A 25 4.76 33.13 -27.68
CA ASP A 25 3.91 33.78 -26.68
C ASP A 25 4.07 33.09 -25.31
N ARG A 26 4.49 33.87 -24.32
CA ARG A 26 4.78 33.38 -22.95
C ARG A 26 3.56 32.76 -22.27
N LYS A 27 2.34 33.27 -22.56
CA LYS A 27 1.10 32.76 -21.96
C LYS A 27 0.73 31.42 -22.58
N GLN A 28 0.82 31.28 -23.88
CA GLN A 28 0.56 30.03 -24.60
C GLN A 28 1.54 28.94 -24.19
N VAL A 29 2.85 29.24 -24.10
CA VAL A 29 3.87 28.32 -23.63
C VAL A 29 3.57 27.85 -22.21
N PHE A 30 3.21 28.77 -21.31
CA PHE A 30 2.86 28.41 -19.92
C PHE A 30 1.62 27.53 -19.84
N GLN A 31 0.59 27.81 -20.63
CA GLN A 31 -0.63 26.99 -20.72
C GLN A 31 -0.31 25.58 -21.23
N SER A 32 0.49 25.45 -22.29
CA SER A 32 0.92 24.17 -22.83
C SER A 32 1.70 23.35 -21.81
N ILE A 33 2.70 23.94 -21.15
CA ILE A 33 3.47 23.28 -20.08
C ILE A 33 2.53 22.81 -18.95
N THR A 34 1.56 23.65 -18.57
CA THR A 34 0.61 23.32 -17.50
C THR A 34 -0.29 22.16 -17.89
N TYR A 35 -0.77 22.14 -19.13
CA TYR A 35 -1.58 21.04 -19.67
C TYR A 35 -0.82 19.72 -19.63
N HIS A 36 0.40 19.67 -20.18
CA HIS A 36 1.19 18.45 -20.22
C HIS A 36 1.63 17.98 -18.82
N ALA A 37 2.01 18.91 -17.94
CA ALA A 37 2.35 18.59 -16.57
C ALA A 37 1.14 18.00 -15.81
N THR A 38 -0.05 18.55 -16.02
CA THR A 38 -1.28 18.04 -15.41
C THR A 38 -1.66 16.67 -15.97
N ALA A 39 -1.54 16.47 -17.27
CA ALA A 39 -1.79 15.19 -17.93
C ALA A 39 -0.85 14.10 -17.39
N PHE A 40 0.44 14.42 -17.24
CA PHE A 40 1.44 13.52 -16.65
C PHE A 40 1.11 13.15 -15.21
N MET A 41 0.77 14.13 -14.38
CA MET A 41 0.37 13.87 -13.00
C MET A 41 -0.89 12.99 -12.90
N ARG A 42 -1.87 13.23 -13.76
CA ARG A 42 -3.09 12.39 -13.87
C ARG A 42 -2.74 10.95 -14.27
N ALA A 43 -1.82 10.76 -15.20
CA ALA A 43 -1.36 9.43 -15.60
C ALA A 43 -0.68 8.68 -14.44
N ILE A 44 0.18 9.36 -13.69
CA ILE A 44 0.80 8.80 -12.48
C ILE A 44 -0.26 8.40 -11.45
N GLN A 45 -1.25 9.27 -11.20
CA GLN A 45 -2.33 8.99 -10.25
C GLN A 45 -3.20 7.80 -10.69
N LYS A 46 -3.55 7.73 -11.99
CA LYS A 46 -4.28 6.59 -12.55
C LYS A 46 -3.52 5.28 -12.39
N ARG A 47 -2.20 5.28 -12.68
CA ARG A 47 -1.35 4.10 -12.47
C ARG A 47 -1.30 3.68 -10.99
N LYS A 48 -1.10 4.63 -10.07
CA LYS A 48 -1.15 4.36 -8.62
C LYS A 48 -2.49 3.76 -8.20
N ALA A 49 -3.59 4.35 -8.66
CA ALA A 49 -4.93 3.88 -8.34
C ALA A 49 -5.16 2.46 -8.87
N PHE A 50 -4.71 2.14 -10.08
CA PHE A 50 -4.80 0.81 -10.66
C PHE A 50 -4.07 -0.24 -9.82
N ILE A 51 -2.81 0.03 -9.45
CA ILE A 51 -2.00 -0.88 -8.63
C ILE A 51 -2.62 -1.05 -7.24
N ASN A 52 -3.00 0.06 -6.60
CA ASN A 52 -3.55 0.04 -5.24
C ASN A 52 -4.90 -0.68 -5.16
N ASN A 53 -5.74 -0.53 -6.18
CA ASN A 53 -7.09 -1.12 -6.19
C ASN A 53 -7.17 -2.42 -7.00
N HIS A 54 -6.05 -3.08 -7.25
CA HIS A 54 -6.03 -4.27 -8.08
C HIS A 54 -6.93 -5.37 -7.46
N PRO A 55 -7.90 -5.92 -8.21
CA PRO A 55 -8.90 -6.87 -7.67
C PRO A 55 -8.27 -8.09 -7.00
N LYS A 56 -7.16 -8.57 -7.53
CA LYS A 56 -6.43 -9.72 -6.99
C LYS A 56 -5.95 -9.52 -5.56
N LYS A 57 -5.63 -8.29 -5.15
CA LYS A 57 -5.26 -8.00 -3.76
C LYS A 57 -6.41 -8.24 -2.80
N ILE A 58 -7.62 -7.85 -3.22
CA ILE A 58 -8.84 -8.03 -2.42
C ILE A 58 -9.20 -9.52 -2.35
N GLU A 59 -9.07 -10.23 -3.47
CA GLU A 59 -9.30 -11.68 -3.53
C GLU A 59 -8.37 -12.44 -2.58
N LEU A 60 -7.06 -12.16 -2.64
CA LEU A 60 -6.07 -12.79 -1.75
C LEU A 60 -6.30 -12.44 -0.29
N ALA A 61 -6.66 -11.19 0.03
CA ALA A 61 -7.00 -10.80 1.39
C ALA A 61 -8.21 -11.59 1.91
N ARG A 62 -9.28 -11.69 1.12
CA ARG A 62 -10.46 -12.49 1.47
C ARG A 62 -10.11 -13.96 1.68
N LYS A 63 -9.22 -14.51 0.86
CA LYS A 63 -8.75 -15.89 0.99
C LYS A 63 -8.02 -16.11 2.30
N ILE A 64 -7.07 -15.22 2.65
CA ILE A 64 -6.36 -15.29 3.92
C ILE A 64 -7.33 -15.21 5.10
N ILE A 65 -8.27 -14.26 5.08
CA ILE A 65 -9.27 -14.08 6.13
C ILE A 65 -10.11 -15.34 6.32
N LYS A 66 -10.61 -15.92 5.23
CA LYS A 66 -11.44 -17.14 5.27
C LYS A 66 -10.70 -18.37 5.80
N MET A 67 -9.40 -18.46 5.52
CA MET A 67 -8.54 -19.56 5.97
C MET A 67 -7.97 -19.38 7.39
N ARG A 68 -8.31 -18.26 8.05
CA ARG A 68 -7.92 -17.96 9.44
C ARG A 68 -9.17 -17.58 10.28
N PRO A 69 -10.20 -18.44 10.35
CA PRO A 69 -11.52 -18.09 10.94
C PRO A 69 -11.44 -17.76 12.43
N ASN A 70 -10.44 -18.32 13.15
CA ASN A 70 -10.24 -18.11 14.59
C ASN A 70 -9.18 -17.05 14.89
N ALA A 71 -8.79 -16.23 13.91
CA ALA A 71 -7.78 -15.23 14.06
C ALA A 71 -8.36 -13.83 14.30
N LYS A 72 -7.63 -13.02 15.05
CA LYS A 72 -7.85 -11.57 15.12
C LYS A 72 -7.03 -10.91 14.04
N ILE A 73 -7.72 -10.35 13.04
CA ILE A 73 -7.11 -9.92 11.77
C ILE A 73 -7.25 -8.42 11.57
N ILE A 74 -6.16 -7.78 11.17
CA ILE A 74 -6.18 -6.41 10.68
C ILE A 74 -5.76 -6.35 9.21
N THR A 75 -6.48 -5.56 8.40
CA THR A 75 -6.04 -5.23 7.05
C THR A 75 -5.64 -3.75 6.95
N PHE A 76 -4.58 -3.46 6.18
CA PHE A 76 -4.11 -2.10 5.93
C PHE A 76 -4.25 -1.77 4.44
N SER A 77 -5.12 -0.82 4.15
CA SER A 77 -5.41 -0.35 2.79
C SER A 77 -4.96 1.09 2.58
N ASN A 78 -4.62 1.47 1.35
CA ASN A 78 -4.23 2.84 1.01
C ASN A 78 -5.42 3.79 0.81
N ASN A 79 -6.62 3.24 0.64
CA ASN A 79 -7.83 4.05 0.49
C ASN A 79 -9.07 3.34 1.05
N VAL A 80 -10.09 4.14 1.32
CA VAL A 80 -11.35 3.68 1.92
C VAL A 80 -12.07 2.67 1.05
N LYS A 81 -12.13 2.92 -0.27
CA LYS A 81 -12.81 2.04 -1.22
C LYS A 81 -12.25 0.61 -1.18
N MET A 82 -10.93 0.48 -1.06
CA MET A 82 -10.29 -0.83 -0.96
C MET A 82 -10.64 -1.53 0.37
N ALA A 83 -10.62 -0.79 1.49
CA ALA A 83 -11.00 -1.33 2.79
C ALA A 83 -12.46 -1.82 2.79
N GLU A 84 -13.38 -1.04 2.22
CA GLU A 84 -14.79 -1.39 2.06
C GLU A 84 -14.98 -2.60 1.12
N SER A 85 -14.19 -2.68 0.03
CA SER A 85 -14.29 -3.75 -0.97
C SER A 85 -13.90 -5.13 -0.43
N ILE A 86 -13.21 -5.23 0.70
CA ILE A 86 -12.92 -6.53 1.32
C ILE A 86 -14.23 -7.22 1.74
N GLY A 87 -15.21 -6.47 2.26
CA GLY A 87 -16.56 -6.96 2.54
C GLY A 87 -16.64 -8.02 3.65
N ILE A 88 -15.59 -8.20 4.45
CA ILE A 88 -15.54 -9.11 5.61
C ILE A 88 -15.00 -8.29 6.79
N GLY A 89 -15.76 -8.23 7.88
CA GLY A 89 -15.36 -7.49 9.09
C GLY A 89 -15.76 -6.03 9.09
N THR A 90 -15.28 -5.28 10.09
CA THR A 90 -15.62 -3.87 10.32
C THR A 90 -14.64 -2.96 9.59
N VAL A 91 -15.14 -1.90 8.97
CA VAL A 91 -14.31 -0.89 8.29
C VAL A 91 -14.01 0.26 9.25
N TYR A 92 -12.72 0.60 9.38
CA TYR A 92 -12.22 1.68 10.23
C TYR A 92 -11.46 2.71 9.40
N THR A 93 -12.02 3.91 9.26
CA THR A 93 -11.48 4.92 8.37
C THR A 93 -11.30 6.28 9.03
N GLY A 94 -10.53 7.17 8.39
CA GLY A 94 -10.39 8.56 8.80
C GLY A 94 -11.67 9.40 8.67
N LYS A 95 -12.70 8.89 7.98
CA LYS A 95 -14.01 9.55 7.85
C LYS A 95 -14.88 9.39 9.09
N ASP A 96 -14.60 8.39 9.92
CA ASP A 96 -15.34 8.17 11.15
C ASP A 96 -15.06 9.27 12.15
N SER A 97 -16.10 9.68 12.89
CA SER A 97 -15.92 10.61 14.01
C SER A 97 -14.94 10.02 15.03
N LYS A 98 -14.24 10.85 15.78
CA LYS A 98 -13.31 10.40 16.84
C LYS A 98 -13.99 9.44 17.82
N LYS A 99 -15.27 9.73 18.20
CA LYS A 99 -16.06 8.91 19.12
C LYS A 99 -16.35 7.54 18.52
N LYS A 100 -16.88 7.49 17.28
CA LYS A 100 -17.15 6.22 16.58
C LYS A 100 -15.90 5.39 16.40
N GLY A 101 -14.81 6.02 15.96
CA GLY A 101 -13.54 5.33 15.77
C GLY A 101 -12.99 4.70 17.05
N ARG A 102 -13.11 5.40 18.21
CA ARG A 102 -12.72 4.86 19.50
C ARG A 102 -13.57 3.66 19.89
N ILE A 103 -14.88 3.75 19.78
CA ILE A 103 -15.80 2.64 20.08
C ILE A 103 -15.45 1.42 19.22
N THR A 104 -15.29 1.59 17.91
CA THR A 104 -14.93 0.49 17.00
C THR A 104 -13.62 -0.20 17.41
N LEU A 105 -12.60 0.56 17.84
CA LEU A 105 -11.34 -0.02 18.30
C LEU A 105 -11.47 -0.71 19.66
N GLU A 106 -12.24 -0.14 20.57
CA GLU A 106 -12.51 -0.74 21.88
C GLU A 106 -13.26 -2.07 21.74
N GLU A 107 -14.33 -2.10 20.91
CA GLU A 107 -15.06 -3.32 20.57
C GLU A 107 -14.11 -4.37 19.95
N PHE A 108 -13.31 -3.99 18.98
CA PHE A 108 -12.35 -4.90 18.37
C PHE A 108 -11.29 -5.39 19.36
N ASN A 109 -10.82 -4.55 20.28
CA ASN A 109 -9.86 -4.96 21.31
C ASN A 109 -10.44 -5.97 22.30
N ASN A 110 -11.72 -5.88 22.58
CA ASN A 110 -12.42 -6.78 23.52
C ASN A 110 -12.81 -8.12 22.88
N CYS A 111 -12.68 -8.27 21.58
CA CYS A 111 -12.92 -9.54 20.88
C CYS A 111 -11.63 -10.35 20.77
N ASP A 112 -11.72 -11.68 20.94
CA ASP A 112 -10.58 -12.59 20.67
C ASP A 112 -10.43 -12.91 19.19
N VAL A 113 -11.52 -12.84 18.44
CA VAL A 113 -11.62 -13.15 17.01
C VAL A 113 -12.34 -12.01 16.30
N GLY A 114 -11.87 -11.64 15.12
CA GLY A 114 -12.55 -10.62 14.32
C GLY A 114 -11.67 -10.03 13.22
N VAL A 115 -12.29 -9.24 12.36
CA VAL A 115 -11.59 -8.58 11.25
C VAL A 115 -11.86 -7.09 11.28
N ILE A 116 -10.80 -6.28 11.27
CA ILE A 116 -10.89 -4.84 11.10
C ILE A 116 -10.13 -4.39 9.83
N ASN A 117 -10.83 -3.69 8.95
CA ASN A 117 -10.28 -3.17 7.71
C ASN A 117 -9.93 -1.70 7.87
N SER A 118 -8.63 -1.39 7.98
CA SER A 118 -8.14 -0.05 8.25
C SER A 118 -7.67 0.67 6.99
N CYS A 119 -8.00 1.97 6.91
CA CYS A 119 -7.43 2.89 5.95
C CYS A 119 -6.81 4.08 6.68
N ALA A 120 -5.49 4.24 6.55
CA ALA A 120 -4.66 5.37 6.99
C ALA A 120 -4.67 5.76 8.49
N LYS A 121 -5.71 5.45 9.26
CA LYS A 121 -5.93 6.00 10.61
C LYS A 121 -5.21 5.24 11.73
N LEU A 122 -4.86 3.97 11.54
CA LEU A 122 -4.14 3.16 12.55
C LEU A 122 -2.61 3.36 12.54
N ASN A 123 -2.14 4.35 11.78
CA ASN A 123 -0.70 4.66 11.73
C ASN A 123 -0.16 5.31 13.03
N GLU A 124 -1.03 5.75 13.94
CA GLU A 124 -0.68 6.56 15.11
C GLU A 124 -0.88 5.83 16.43
N GLY A 125 -0.28 4.65 16.58
CA GLY A 125 -0.04 4.10 17.91
C GLY A 125 -1.22 3.39 18.59
N ALA A 126 -2.25 2.95 17.86
CA ALA A 126 -3.27 2.09 18.45
C ALA A 126 -2.66 0.73 18.86
N ASP A 127 -2.69 0.44 20.14
CA ASP A 127 -2.27 -0.85 20.68
C ASP A 127 -3.43 -1.85 20.52
N ILE A 128 -3.26 -2.82 19.62
CA ILE A 128 -4.27 -3.86 19.39
C ILE A 128 -3.78 -5.13 20.02
N LYS A 129 -4.48 -5.55 21.07
CA LYS A 129 -4.16 -6.76 21.83
C LYS A 129 -4.62 -8.02 21.09
N GLY A 130 -3.85 -9.09 21.22
CA GLY A 130 -4.21 -10.41 20.69
C GLY A 130 -4.22 -10.52 19.18
N LEU A 131 -3.62 -9.58 18.44
CA LEU A 131 -3.57 -9.60 16.98
C LEU A 131 -2.77 -10.82 16.50
N SER A 132 -3.37 -11.62 15.62
CA SER A 132 -2.77 -12.84 15.10
C SER A 132 -2.34 -12.70 13.64
N VAL A 133 -3.06 -11.90 12.85
CA VAL A 133 -2.78 -11.75 11.41
C VAL A 133 -2.87 -10.29 10.99
N ALA A 134 -1.87 -9.83 10.25
CA ALA A 134 -1.91 -8.53 9.56
C ALA A 134 -1.79 -8.73 8.04
N ILE A 135 -2.67 -8.09 7.28
CA ILE A 135 -2.67 -8.14 5.82
C ILE A 135 -2.44 -6.73 5.27
N ILE A 136 -1.32 -6.52 4.61
CA ILE A 136 -0.91 -5.23 4.07
C ILE A 136 -1.18 -5.22 2.57
N LEU A 137 -2.18 -4.45 2.16
CA LEU A 137 -2.67 -4.35 0.78
C LEU A 137 -2.08 -3.16 0.03
N GLY A 138 -1.63 -2.15 0.75
CA GLY A 138 -1.14 -0.93 0.18
C GLY A 138 0.23 -0.54 0.71
N LEU A 139 1.17 -0.35 -0.21
CA LEU A 139 2.49 0.22 0.03
C LEU A 139 2.59 1.57 -0.66
N ASP A 140 3.25 2.54 -0.01
CA ASP A 140 3.66 3.78 -0.66
C ASP A 140 5.10 4.15 -0.29
N SER A 141 5.67 5.16 -0.96
CA SER A 141 7.07 5.56 -0.77
C SER A 141 7.37 6.15 0.62
N SER A 142 6.37 6.60 1.35
CA SER A 142 6.50 7.17 2.70
C SER A 142 6.36 6.11 3.81
N GLU A 143 6.03 4.90 3.46
CA GLU A 143 5.64 3.84 4.39
C GLU A 143 6.78 3.15 5.14
N THR A 144 8.04 3.48 4.89
CA THR A 144 9.15 2.97 5.71
C THR A 144 8.88 3.21 7.21
N LYS A 145 8.28 4.35 7.54
CA LYS A 145 7.85 4.66 8.92
C LYS A 145 6.58 3.90 9.33
N SER A 146 5.68 3.64 8.39
CA SER A 146 4.40 3.01 8.65
C SER A 146 4.53 1.50 8.85
N ILE A 147 5.45 0.84 8.17
CA ILE A 147 5.77 -0.59 8.41
C ILE A 147 6.41 -0.78 9.80
N GLN A 148 7.28 0.12 10.21
CA GLN A 148 7.82 0.09 11.57
C GLN A 148 6.75 0.31 12.65
N ARG A 149 5.76 1.18 12.37
CA ARG A 149 4.61 1.38 13.26
C ARG A 149 3.66 0.18 13.26
N ARG A 150 3.45 -0.47 12.13
CA ARG A 150 2.67 -1.71 12.00
C ARG A 150 3.32 -2.85 12.75
N GLY A 151 4.64 -3.00 12.68
CA GLY A 151 5.38 -3.96 13.48
C GLY A 151 5.29 -3.74 14.99
N ARG A 152 5.05 -2.50 15.43
CA ARG A 152 4.75 -2.20 16.83
C ARG A 152 3.31 -2.55 17.24
N THR A 153 2.38 -2.51 16.27
CA THR A 153 0.98 -2.89 16.48
C THR A 153 0.85 -4.41 16.65
N ILE A 154 1.77 -5.18 16.05
CA ILE A 154 1.85 -6.63 16.14
C ILE A 154 2.87 -6.97 17.25
N ARG A 155 2.48 -6.76 18.51
CA ARG A 155 3.33 -7.14 19.64
C ARG A 155 3.22 -8.63 19.89
N LYS A 156 4.38 -9.23 20.15
CA LYS A 156 4.47 -10.61 20.59
C LYS A 156 3.91 -10.70 22.02
N GLU A 157 2.70 -11.21 22.17
CA GLU A 157 2.13 -11.56 23.46
C GLU A 157 2.43 -13.03 23.74
N GLY A 158 3.40 -13.31 24.59
CA GLY A 158 3.82 -14.67 24.94
C GLY A 158 4.42 -15.42 23.74
N ASN A 159 4.01 -16.68 23.56
CA ASN A 159 4.49 -17.57 22.49
C ASN A 159 3.68 -17.47 21.18
N LYS A 160 2.71 -16.54 21.07
CA LYS A 160 1.91 -16.37 19.84
C LYS A 160 2.75 -15.72 18.75
N ILE A 161 2.79 -16.35 17.60
CA ILE A 161 3.45 -15.82 16.40
C ILE A 161 2.38 -15.10 15.57
N ALA A 162 2.59 -13.81 15.28
CA ALA A 162 1.72 -13.09 14.39
C ALA A 162 2.18 -13.31 12.94
N GLU A 163 1.24 -13.63 12.05
CA GLU A 163 1.49 -13.73 10.60
C GLU A 163 1.34 -12.36 9.94
N ILE A 164 2.29 -11.96 9.11
CA ILE A 164 2.21 -10.71 8.34
C ILE A 164 2.26 -11.03 6.85
N PHE A 165 1.17 -10.74 6.15
CA PHE A 165 1.05 -10.90 4.71
C PHE A 165 1.18 -9.55 4.02
N ASN A 166 2.21 -9.35 3.20
CA ASN A 166 2.35 -8.19 2.33
C ASN A 166 1.94 -8.58 0.91
N ILE A 167 0.83 -8.05 0.41
CA ILE A 167 0.35 -8.34 -0.94
C ILE A 167 0.87 -7.28 -1.89
N VAL A 168 1.79 -7.66 -2.75
CA VAL A 168 2.52 -6.80 -3.68
C VAL A 168 2.24 -7.24 -5.11
N ILE A 169 1.99 -6.31 -6.00
CA ILE A 169 1.92 -6.61 -7.44
C ILE A 169 3.33 -6.62 -8.00
N ASP A 170 3.77 -7.80 -8.46
CA ASP A 170 5.12 -7.95 -9.02
C ASP A 170 5.34 -7.08 -10.27
N GLN A 171 6.60 -6.76 -10.56
CA GLN A 171 7.02 -5.89 -11.67
C GLN A 171 6.43 -4.47 -11.63
N THR A 172 6.00 -4.01 -10.45
CA THR A 172 5.52 -2.65 -10.23
C THR A 172 6.45 -1.89 -9.28
N ILE A 173 6.14 -0.61 -9.08
CA ILE A 173 6.87 0.22 -8.10
C ILE A 173 6.73 -0.31 -6.66
N GLU A 174 5.69 -1.07 -6.36
CA GLU A 174 5.50 -1.67 -5.03
C GLU A 174 6.62 -2.64 -4.66
N THR A 175 7.14 -3.38 -5.63
CA THR A 175 8.29 -4.30 -5.41
C THR A 175 9.51 -3.53 -4.88
N LYS A 176 9.79 -2.34 -5.45
CA LYS A 176 10.88 -1.47 -4.98
C LYS A 176 10.60 -0.89 -3.59
N TRP A 177 9.38 -0.45 -3.34
CA TRP A 177 9.00 0.08 -2.03
C TRP A 177 9.06 -0.99 -0.95
N PHE A 178 8.58 -2.19 -1.25
CA PHE A 178 8.67 -3.33 -0.35
C PHE A 178 10.13 -3.67 -0.02
N ALA A 179 10.98 -3.86 -1.02
CA ALA A 179 12.39 -4.16 -0.83
C ALA A 179 13.10 -3.09 0.02
N ASN A 180 12.83 -1.80 -0.24
CA ASN A 180 13.42 -0.71 0.53
C ASN A 180 12.97 -0.68 1.99
N SER A 181 11.73 -1.06 2.28
CA SER A 181 11.16 -1.04 3.62
C SER A 181 11.51 -2.27 4.47
N HIS A 182 12.02 -3.33 3.86
CA HIS A 182 12.31 -4.61 4.51
C HIS A 182 13.80 -4.99 4.45
N LYS A 183 14.70 -4.03 4.27
CA LYS A 183 16.16 -4.29 4.16
C LYS A 183 16.76 -5.05 5.34
N THR A 184 16.17 -4.88 6.52
CA THR A 184 16.66 -5.47 7.79
C THR A 184 15.76 -6.57 8.32
N SER A 185 14.72 -6.96 7.58
CA SER A 185 13.73 -7.95 8.02
C SER A 185 13.85 -9.23 7.21
N SER A 186 13.73 -10.38 7.84
CA SER A 186 13.61 -11.66 7.16
C SER A 186 12.18 -11.85 6.68
N PHE A 187 12.01 -12.22 5.41
CA PHE A 187 10.71 -12.54 4.81
C PHE A 187 10.88 -13.60 3.72
N ILE A 188 9.80 -14.30 3.42
CA ILE A 188 9.72 -15.24 2.32
C ILE A 188 8.81 -14.64 1.25
N THR A 189 9.30 -14.54 0.03
CA THR A 189 8.46 -14.16 -1.12
C THR A 189 7.86 -15.42 -1.71
N ILE A 190 6.54 -15.44 -1.88
CA ILE A 190 5.77 -16.56 -2.40
C ILE A 190 4.81 -16.05 -3.48
N ASP A 191 4.44 -16.91 -4.39
CA ASP A 191 3.33 -16.70 -5.31
C ASP A 191 2.00 -17.18 -4.71
N GLU A 192 0.98 -17.29 -5.53
CA GLU A 192 -0.34 -17.72 -5.09
C GLU A 192 -0.39 -19.19 -4.66
N ASP A 193 0.42 -20.06 -5.30
CA ASP A 193 0.52 -21.46 -4.93
C ASP A 193 1.26 -21.61 -3.59
N GLY A 194 2.34 -20.87 -3.41
CA GLY A 194 3.03 -20.77 -2.12
C GLY A 194 2.14 -20.21 -1.00
N LEU A 195 1.24 -19.27 -1.31
CA LEU A 195 0.25 -18.81 -0.35
C LEU A 195 -0.71 -19.93 0.05
N ASN A 196 -1.16 -20.78 -0.90
CA ASN A 196 -1.98 -21.94 -0.59
C ASN A 196 -1.28 -22.89 0.38
N ASP A 197 0.00 -23.17 0.14
CA ASP A 197 0.81 -24.01 1.01
C ASP A 197 0.87 -23.44 2.43
N VAL A 198 1.19 -22.14 2.57
CA VAL A 198 1.21 -21.47 3.90
C VAL A 198 -0.14 -21.55 4.60
N LEU A 199 -1.23 -21.30 3.89
CA LEU A 199 -2.57 -21.32 4.47
C LEU A 199 -2.99 -22.72 4.94
N LEU A 200 -2.45 -23.78 4.30
CA LEU A 200 -2.64 -25.18 4.67
C LEU A 200 -1.60 -25.69 5.70
N GLY A 201 -0.74 -24.80 6.22
CA GLY A 201 0.30 -25.19 7.20
C GLY A 201 1.49 -25.92 6.61
N LYS A 202 1.65 -25.88 5.27
CA LYS A 202 2.80 -26.48 4.58
C LYS A 202 3.93 -25.47 4.44
N THR A 203 5.15 -25.96 4.26
CA THR A 203 6.31 -25.11 3.95
C THR A 203 6.23 -24.64 2.48
N PRO A 204 6.10 -23.34 2.21
CA PRO A 204 6.01 -22.87 0.84
C PRO A 204 7.36 -22.92 0.15
N LYS A 205 7.34 -23.13 -1.18
CA LYS A 205 8.51 -22.91 -2.01
C LYS A 205 8.73 -21.42 -2.21
N PRO A 206 9.96 -20.90 -2.03
CA PRO A 206 10.26 -19.50 -2.31
C PRO A 206 9.97 -19.17 -3.78
N TYR A 207 9.35 -18.01 -4.01
CA TYR A 207 9.15 -17.50 -5.37
C TYR A 207 10.49 -17.11 -5.99
N VAL A 208 10.85 -17.76 -7.07
CA VAL A 208 12.01 -17.40 -7.90
C VAL A 208 11.49 -16.55 -9.05
N LYS A 209 11.88 -15.29 -9.07
CA LYS A 209 11.50 -14.34 -10.13
C LYS A 209 12.00 -14.87 -11.47
N LYS A 210 11.09 -15.24 -12.37
CA LYS A 210 11.41 -15.46 -13.78
C LYS A 210 11.66 -14.10 -14.41
N ILE A 211 12.92 -13.71 -14.58
CA ILE A 211 13.29 -12.51 -15.32
C ILE A 211 12.95 -12.81 -16.78
N LYS A 212 11.83 -12.27 -17.27
CA LYS A 212 11.64 -12.13 -18.70
C LYS A 212 12.49 -10.94 -19.10
N ASP A 213 13.53 -11.17 -19.89
CA ASP A 213 14.35 -10.12 -20.48
C ASP A 213 13.49 -9.26 -21.40
N PHE A 214 12.93 -8.20 -20.82
CA PHE A 214 12.39 -7.10 -21.61
C PHE A 214 13.57 -6.21 -22.00
N THR A 215 14.22 -6.54 -23.11
CA THR A 215 15.08 -5.58 -23.81
C THR A 215 14.18 -4.50 -24.39
N PHE A 216 14.09 -3.37 -23.71
CA PHE A 216 13.58 -2.15 -24.34
C PHE A 216 14.61 -1.76 -25.41
N ARG A 217 14.29 -1.99 -26.67
CA ARG A 217 14.96 -1.33 -27.79
C ARG A 217 14.40 0.10 -27.83
N TYR A 218 15.26 1.07 -27.54
CA TYR A 218 15.00 2.49 -27.79
C TYR A 218 15.18 2.78 -29.28
#